data_e356bd608b4942e20b4f9b4d50a7b04c
#
_entry.id   e356bd608b4942e20b4f9b4d50a7b04c
#
_cell.length_a   1.000
_cell.length_b   1.000
_cell.length_c   1.000
_cell.angle_alpha   90.00
_cell.angle_beta   90.00
_cell.angle_gamma   90.00
#
_symmetry.space_group_name_H-M   'P 1'
#
loop_
_entity.id
_entity.type
_entity.pdbx_description
1 polymer ?
#
loop_
_entity_poly.entity_id
_entity_poly.type
_entity_poly.pdbx_seq_one_letter_code
_entity_poly.pdbx_strand_id
1 'polypeptide(L)'
;MSISREYYAIAGYDLTGWDTDKYEDWKWTNEGEKYLSYQRKGYIQLFDDQMNGDYLYFGYVLAKLDMYESETTKFDADVISQVKENVQDELLKLVDIGVISKDPKFKPNYQIIVFEECT
;
A
#
# COMPACT_ATOMS: atom_id res chain seq x y z
N MET A 1 18.40 6.69 19.13
CA MET A 1 17.17 6.23 18.45
C MET A 1 17.49 5.69 17.07
N SER A 2 17.15 4.46 16.82
CA SER A 2 17.37 3.86 15.51
C SER A 2 16.15 4.08 14.61
N ILE A 3 16.40 4.50 13.38
CA ILE A 3 15.36 4.60 12.35
C ILE A 3 15.40 3.31 11.55
N SER A 4 14.27 2.61 11.51
CA SER A 4 14.12 1.45 10.64
C SER A 4 13.83 1.90 9.22
N ARG A 5 14.59 1.39 8.27
CA ARG A 5 14.37 1.61 6.85
C ARG A 5 14.11 0.28 6.18
N GLU A 6 13.02 0.18 5.49
CA GLU A 6 12.63 -1.02 4.79
C GLU A 6 12.24 -0.66 3.36
N TYR A 7 12.55 -1.55 2.43
CA TYR A 7 12.19 -1.38 1.04
C TYR A 7 11.09 -2.35 0.69
N TYR A 8 10.08 -1.83 0.00
CA TYR A 8 8.92 -2.61 -0.43
C TYR A 8 8.75 -2.52 -1.93
N ALA A 9 8.27 -3.61 -2.51
CA ALA A 9 7.74 -3.61 -3.87
C ALA A 9 6.31 -4.13 -3.78
N ILE A 10 5.38 -3.35 -4.29
CA ILE A 10 3.96 -3.70 -4.28
C ILE A 10 3.39 -3.65 -5.69
N ALA A 11 2.37 -4.47 -5.93
CA ALA A 11 1.53 -4.39 -7.12
C ALA A 11 0.22 -3.73 -6.72
N GLY A 12 0.00 -2.50 -7.15
CA GLY A 12 -1.17 -1.77 -6.70
C GLY A 12 -1.26 -0.36 -7.24
N TYR A 13 -1.63 0.57 -6.37
CA TYR A 13 -2.04 1.91 -6.74
C TYR A 13 -1.36 2.97 -5.87
N ASP A 14 -1.00 4.08 -6.51
CA ASP A 14 -0.62 5.29 -5.81
C ASP A 14 -1.90 6.07 -5.50
N LEU A 15 -2.24 6.16 -4.23
CA LEU A 15 -3.43 6.86 -3.73
C LEU A 15 -3.09 8.17 -3.05
N THR A 16 -1.92 8.72 -3.30
CA THR A 16 -1.50 9.97 -2.68
C THR A 16 -2.51 11.07 -2.99
N GLY A 17 -3.06 11.67 -1.94
CA GLY A 17 -4.10 12.69 -2.06
C GLY A 17 -5.52 12.16 -2.17
N TRP A 18 -5.73 10.85 -2.12
CA TRP A 18 -7.06 10.23 -2.20
C TRP A 18 -7.70 10.03 -0.83
N ASP A 19 -6.94 10.19 0.23
CA ASP A 19 -7.45 10.04 1.58
C ASP A 19 -8.50 11.10 1.87
N THR A 20 -9.56 10.68 2.57
CA THR A 20 -10.66 11.56 2.96
C THR A 20 -10.55 11.93 4.43
N ASP A 21 -11.43 12.80 4.90
CA ASP A 21 -11.48 13.21 6.30
C ASP A 21 -11.73 12.02 7.25
N LYS A 22 -12.34 10.95 6.74
CA LYS A 22 -12.59 9.74 7.54
C LYS A 22 -11.35 8.87 7.71
N TYR A 23 -10.33 9.05 6.88
CA TYR A 23 -9.16 8.18 6.86
C TYR A 23 -8.42 8.19 8.20
N GLU A 24 -8.18 9.36 8.77
CA GLU A 24 -7.43 9.49 10.03
C GLU A 24 -8.09 8.73 11.19
N ASP A 25 -9.40 8.81 11.31
CA ASP A 25 -10.13 8.07 12.35
C ASP A 25 -10.19 6.57 12.05
N TRP A 26 -10.42 6.23 10.78
CA TRP A 26 -10.55 4.84 10.35
C TRP A 26 -9.27 4.04 10.54
N LYS A 27 -8.10 4.63 10.29
CA LYS A 27 -6.83 3.89 10.37
C LYS A 27 -6.51 3.38 11.77
N TRP A 28 -7.14 3.95 12.79
CA TRP A 28 -6.98 3.50 14.18
C TRP A 28 -8.02 2.47 14.60
N THR A 29 -8.95 2.10 13.73
CA THR A 29 -9.92 1.04 13.98
C THR A 29 -9.31 -0.32 13.70
N ASN A 30 -10.00 -1.40 14.14
CA ASN A 30 -9.55 -2.77 13.86
C ASN A 30 -9.51 -3.07 12.36
N GLU A 31 -10.48 -2.55 11.60
CA GLU A 31 -10.50 -2.71 10.14
C GLU A 31 -9.33 -1.99 9.47
N GLY A 32 -9.04 -0.78 9.90
CA GLY A 32 -7.90 -0.01 9.37
C GLY A 32 -6.58 -0.68 9.70
N GLU A 33 -6.45 -1.20 10.89
CA GLU A 33 -5.24 -1.88 11.34
C GLU A 33 -4.90 -3.10 10.47
N LYS A 34 -5.89 -3.81 9.96
CA LYS A 34 -5.66 -4.95 9.05
C LYS A 34 -4.91 -4.56 7.80
N TYR A 35 -5.09 -3.34 7.32
CA TYR A 35 -4.43 -2.85 6.11
C TYR A 35 -3.09 -2.19 6.39
N LEU A 36 -2.77 -1.89 7.64
CA LEU A 36 -1.58 -1.13 8.00
C LEU A 36 -0.55 -1.93 8.81
N SER A 37 -0.93 -3.12 9.31
CA SER A 37 -0.11 -3.86 10.27
C SER A 37 0.63 -5.06 9.67
N TYR A 38 0.14 -5.65 8.59
CA TYR A 38 0.70 -6.87 8.02
C TYR A 38 1.57 -6.58 6.80
N GLN A 39 2.52 -5.70 6.94
CA GLN A 39 3.40 -5.28 5.84
C GLN A 39 4.37 -6.40 5.46
N ARG A 40 3.83 -7.52 4.99
CA ARG A 40 4.57 -8.74 4.64
C ARG A 40 4.20 -9.17 3.23
N LYS A 41 5.13 -9.88 2.60
CA LYS A 41 4.89 -10.50 1.29
C LYS A 41 3.60 -11.33 1.32
N GLY A 42 2.74 -11.13 0.34
CA GLY A 42 1.49 -11.88 0.18
C GLY A 42 0.25 -11.21 0.76
N TYR A 43 0.38 -10.05 1.40
CA TYR A 43 -0.75 -9.30 1.94
C TYR A 43 -1.05 -8.07 1.11
N ILE A 44 -2.33 -7.71 1.03
CA ILE A 44 -2.77 -6.44 0.44
C ILE A 44 -2.79 -5.41 1.57
N GLN A 45 -1.99 -4.35 1.44
CA GLN A 45 -1.76 -3.40 2.52
C GLN A 45 -1.77 -1.97 2.04
N LEU A 46 -2.02 -1.04 2.97
CA LEU A 46 -1.81 0.38 2.81
C LEU A 46 -0.46 0.78 3.40
N PHE A 47 0.22 1.67 2.72
CA PHE A 47 1.48 2.25 3.17
C PHE A 47 1.32 3.75 3.22
N ASP A 48 1.20 4.25 4.44
CA ASP A 48 1.01 5.67 4.74
C ASP A 48 2.36 6.23 5.21
N ASP A 49 2.83 7.29 4.57
CA ASP A 49 4.07 7.94 4.99
C ASP A 49 3.86 8.63 6.34
N GLN A 50 4.24 7.95 7.40
CA GLN A 50 4.04 8.44 8.76
C GLN A 50 5.02 9.53 9.16
N MET A 51 6.15 9.66 8.48
CA MET A 51 7.16 10.65 8.82
C MET A 51 6.90 12.01 8.17
N ASN A 52 6.54 12.01 6.87
CA ASN A 52 6.42 13.25 6.11
C ASN A 52 5.02 13.48 5.53
N GLY A 53 4.19 12.44 5.47
CA GLY A 53 2.87 12.52 4.85
C GLY A 53 2.89 12.69 3.34
N ASP A 54 3.98 12.26 2.69
CA ASP A 54 4.19 12.53 1.27
C ASP A 54 3.56 11.51 0.33
N TYR A 55 3.24 10.32 0.84
CA TYR A 55 2.67 9.27 -0.02
C TYR A 55 1.62 8.43 0.69
N LEU A 56 0.76 7.82 -0.12
CA LEU A 56 -0.19 6.80 0.29
C LEU A 56 -0.26 5.76 -0.81
N TYR A 57 0.27 4.56 -0.55
CA TYR A 57 0.29 3.46 -1.51
C TYR A 57 -0.57 2.31 -1.03
N PHE A 58 -1.20 1.61 -1.96
CA PHE A 58 -2.07 0.48 -1.66
C PHE A 58 -1.83 -0.64 -2.65
N GLY A 59 -1.53 -1.82 -2.16
CA GLY A 59 -1.35 -2.95 -3.06
C GLY A 59 -0.93 -4.24 -2.37
N TYR A 60 -0.72 -5.25 -3.20
CA TYR A 60 -0.23 -6.55 -2.81
C TYR A 60 1.29 -6.49 -2.66
N VAL A 61 1.79 -6.90 -1.51
CA VAL A 61 3.23 -6.85 -1.22
C VAL A 61 3.94 -7.99 -1.95
N LEU A 62 4.72 -7.62 -2.96
CA LEU A 62 5.52 -8.57 -3.75
C LEU A 62 6.83 -8.93 -3.04
N ALA A 63 7.44 -7.97 -2.37
CA ALA A 63 8.70 -8.17 -1.67
C ALA A 63 8.88 -7.13 -0.57
N LYS A 64 9.58 -7.56 0.48
CA LYS A 64 10.06 -6.70 1.56
C LYS A 64 11.55 -6.98 1.70
N LEU A 65 12.36 -5.95 1.56
CA LEU A 65 13.82 -6.07 1.60
C LEU A 65 14.39 -5.24 2.74
N ASP A 66 15.33 -5.83 3.47
CA ASP A 66 16.10 -5.12 4.47
C ASP A 66 17.20 -4.31 3.78
N MET A 67 17.43 -3.07 4.23
CA MET A 67 18.44 -2.20 3.64
C MET A 67 19.86 -2.74 3.72
N TYR A 68 20.12 -3.66 4.66
CA TYR A 68 21.45 -4.24 4.86
C TYR A 68 21.67 -5.54 4.10
N GLU A 69 20.65 -6.04 3.43
CA GLU A 69 20.73 -7.28 2.67
C GLU A 69 20.87 -6.99 1.18
N SER A 70 21.84 -7.65 0.57
CA SER A 70 22.01 -7.60 -0.87
C SER A 70 21.34 -8.82 -1.48
N GLU A 71 20.09 -8.66 -1.88
CA GLU A 71 19.31 -9.75 -2.46
C GLU A 71 18.86 -9.42 -3.87
N THR A 72 18.86 -10.44 -4.71
CA THR A 72 18.20 -10.35 -6.00
C THR A 72 16.72 -10.69 -5.81
N THR A 73 15.84 -9.79 -6.17
CA THR A 73 14.41 -10.00 -6.08
C THR A 73 13.83 -10.13 -7.47
N LYS A 74 13.05 -11.18 -7.68
CA LYS A 74 12.38 -11.43 -8.95
C LYS A 74 10.88 -11.32 -8.74
N PHE A 75 10.20 -10.68 -9.69
CA PHE A 75 8.75 -10.53 -9.66
C PHE A 75 8.15 -11.40 -10.76
N ASP A 76 7.20 -12.24 -10.38
CA ASP A 76 6.48 -13.07 -11.31
C ASP A 76 5.34 -12.25 -11.94
N ALA A 77 5.40 -12.05 -13.25
CA ALA A 77 4.39 -11.30 -13.97
C ALA A 77 3.01 -11.95 -13.87
N ASP A 78 2.94 -13.28 -13.78
CA ASP A 78 1.66 -13.98 -13.62
C ASP A 78 1.02 -13.68 -12.27
N VAL A 79 1.81 -13.63 -11.21
CA VAL A 79 1.32 -13.26 -9.88
C VAL A 79 0.77 -11.82 -9.88
N ILE A 80 1.50 -10.91 -10.49
CA ILE A 80 1.07 -9.51 -10.60
C ILE A 80 -0.28 -9.40 -11.29
N SER A 81 -0.48 -10.13 -12.37
CA SER A 81 -1.75 -10.16 -13.10
C SER A 81 -2.87 -10.83 -12.31
N GLN A 82 -2.55 -11.92 -11.61
CA GLN A 82 -3.53 -12.69 -10.82
C GLN A 82 -4.07 -11.91 -9.63
N VAL A 83 -3.23 -11.12 -8.97
CA VAL A 83 -3.65 -10.37 -7.77
C VAL A 83 -4.36 -9.06 -8.11
N LYS A 84 -4.31 -8.63 -9.36
CA LYS A 84 -4.89 -7.34 -9.78
C LYS A 84 -6.35 -7.20 -9.38
N GLU A 85 -7.16 -8.22 -9.67
CA GLU A 85 -8.60 -8.20 -9.34
C GLU A 85 -8.83 -8.12 -7.84
N ASN A 86 -8.06 -8.87 -7.06
CA ASN A 86 -8.16 -8.86 -5.60
C ASN A 86 -7.81 -7.48 -5.03
N VAL A 87 -6.73 -6.86 -5.54
CA VAL A 87 -6.33 -5.52 -5.10
C VAL A 87 -7.41 -4.51 -5.45
N GLN A 88 -7.97 -4.61 -6.65
CA GLN A 88 -9.05 -3.73 -7.10
C GLN A 88 -10.30 -3.88 -6.23
N ASP A 89 -10.69 -5.11 -5.90
CA ASP A 89 -11.86 -5.39 -5.06
C ASP A 89 -11.67 -4.80 -3.65
N GLU A 90 -10.48 -4.96 -3.07
CA GLU A 90 -10.17 -4.38 -1.77
C GLU A 90 -10.17 -2.84 -1.81
N LEU A 91 -9.66 -2.25 -2.89
CA LEU A 91 -9.71 -0.79 -3.08
C LEU A 91 -11.16 -0.29 -3.12
N LEU A 92 -12.03 -1.00 -3.83
CA LEU A 92 -13.45 -0.64 -3.93
C LEU A 92 -14.14 -0.68 -2.56
N LYS A 93 -13.77 -1.62 -1.70
CA LYS A 93 -14.28 -1.65 -0.32
C LYS A 93 -13.90 -0.39 0.45
N LEU A 94 -12.66 0.08 0.31
CA LEU A 94 -12.21 1.30 0.96
C LEU A 94 -12.91 2.54 0.42
N VAL A 95 -13.21 2.55 -0.87
CA VAL A 95 -13.99 3.63 -1.50
C VAL A 95 -15.42 3.62 -0.98
N ASP A 96 -16.03 2.44 -0.86
CA ASP A 96 -17.42 2.30 -0.41
C ASP A 96 -17.63 2.77 1.03
N ILE A 97 -16.66 2.52 1.91
CA ILE A 97 -16.75 3.01 3.29
C ILE A 97 -16.34 4.47 3.45
N GLY A 98 -15.87 5.10 2.39
CA GLY A 98 -15.62 6.54 2.36
C GLY A 98 -14.25 6.98 2.87
N VAL A 99 -13.31 6.07 3.13
CA VAL A 99 -11.95 6.44 3.55
C VAL A 99 -11.06 6.82 2.39
N ILE A 100 -11.39 6.34 1.20
CA ILE A 100 -10.72 6.69 -0.06
C ILE A 100 -11.73 7.40 -0.97
N SER A 101 -11.29 8.44 -1.66
CA SER A 101 -12.14 9.29 -2.49
C SER A 101 -12.75 8.54 -3.67
N LYS A 102 -14.02 8.90 -4.00
CA LYS A 102 -14.71 8.45 -5.22
C LYS A 102 -14.52 9.41 -6.39
N ASP A 103 -13.81 10.51 -6.19
CA ASP A 103 -13.70 11.56 -7.20
C ASP A 103 -13.14 11.01 -8.51
N PRO A 104 -13.87 11.11 -9.64
CA PRO A 104 -13.44 10.54 -10.92
C PRO A 104 -12.17 11.16 -11.50
N LYS A 105 -11.74 12.32 -11.00
CA LYS A 105 -10.46 12.90 -11.42
C LYS A 105 -9.27 12.07 -10.92
N PHE A 106 -9.46 11.31 -9.85
CA PHE A 106 -8.46 10.38 -9.35
C PHE A 106 -8.63 9.03 -10.06
N LYS A 107 -7.79 8.77 -11.05
CA LYS A 107 -7.82 7.52 -11.81
C LYS A 107 -6.60 6.70 -11.40
N PRO A 108 -6.80 5.67 -10.55
CA PRO A 108 -5.68 4.86 -10.12
C PRO A 108 -5.16 4.02 -11.28
N ASN A 109 -3.84 3.96 -11.40
CA ASN A 109 -3.16 3.15 -12.38
C ASN A 109 -2.50 1.96 -11.68
N TYR A 110 -2.91 0.75 -12.05
CA TYR A 110 -2.32 -0.46 -11.50
C TYR A 110 -0.87 -0.58 -11.98
N GLN A 111 0.06 -0.63 -11.05
CA GLN A 111 1.49 -0.60 -11.36
C GLN A 111 2.31 -1.24 -10.26
N ILE A 112 3.57 -1.50 -10.52
CA ILE A 112 4.52 -1.91 -9.50
C ILE A 112 5.14 -0.65 -8.91
N ILE A 113 5.08 -0.51 -7.59
CA ILE A 113 5.67 0.61 -6.87
C ILE A 113 6.76 0.06 -5.96
N VAL A 114 7.96 0.59 -6.12
CA VAL A 114 9.11 0.25 -5.26
C VAL A 114 9.45 1.50 -4.45
N PHE A 115 9.47 1.36 -3.14
CA PHE A 115 9.68 2.52 -2.28
C PHE A 115 10.38 2.13 -0.98
N GLU A 116 10.96 3.14 -0.32
CA GLU A 116 11.56 3.02 1.00
C GLU A 116 10.59 3.55 2.03
N GLU A 117 10.37 2.79 3.10
CA GLU A 117 9.57 3.24 4.22
C GLU A 117 10.46 3.38 5.46
N CYS A 118 10.43 4.57 6.07
CA CYS A 118 11.13 4.89 7.30
C CYS A 118 10.13 4.94 8.46
N THR A 119 10.43 4.24 9.51
CA THR A 119 9.59 4.22 10.71
C THR A 119 10.38 4.48 11.97
#